data_c253678bc9338e5f32b80967c6ce069f
#
_entry.id   c253678bc9338e5f32b80967c6ce069f
#
_cell.length_a   1.000
_cell.length_b   1.000
_cell.length_c   1.000
_cell.angle_alpha   90.00
_cell.angle_beta   90.00
_cell.angle_gamma   90.00
#
_symmetry.space_group_name_H-M   'P 1'
#
loop_
_entity.id
_entity.type
_entity.pdbx_description
1 polymer ?
#
loop_
_entity_poly.entity_id
_entity_poly.type
_entity_poly.pdbx_seq_one_letter_code
_entity_poly.pdbx_strand_id
1 'polypeptide(L)'
;VKNSELNQRRQSATPRGVGVMCGFYAEKADNATLWDVEGNEIIDFAAGIAVLNTGHRHPRVVEAIENQLRAFTHTAYQIVPYESYVALAERINACAPIDGPAKTAFFTTGAEAVENAVKIARAYTRRPGLITFGGGFHGRTFMTMALTGKVAPYKIGFGPFPGSVFHAQYPNALHGVSVDDAMASLXXXXXXXXRIFKADIAPDQVAAIVLEPVQGEGGFNVAPPAFMEALRALCDEHGILLIADEVQSGFARTGKLFAMEHYGVKPDLLTMAKSLAGGMPLSGVVGRAEVMDAPAPGGLGGTYAGNPLAVAAAHAVLDVIEQENLCQRANELGQHLQEVLNQARTYCPAIAEVRGQGSMVAVEFNDPQTGKPSPEFTQQVLTRAREEGLLLLSCGVYGNVIRFLYPLTIPDAQFSKALEILSRALGR
;
A
#
# COMPACT_ATOMS: atom_id res chain seq x y z
N VAL A 1 -9.92 -15.36 28.87
CA VAL A 1 -8.58 -15.82 28.47
C VAL A 1 -7.66 -14.60 28.43
N LYS A 2 -6.38 -14.80 28.70
CA LYS A 2 -5.44 -13.69 28.78
C LYS A 2 -4.54 -13.65 27.55
N ASN A 3 -4.04 -12.45 27.23
CA ASN A 3 -3.10 -12.28 26.12
C ASN A 3 -1.87 -13.15 26.29
N SER A 4 -1.35 -13.25 27.52
CA SER A 4 -0.15 -14.06 27.77
C SER A 4 -0.41 -15.54 27.50
N GLU A 5 -1.59 -16.04 27.83
CA GLU A 5 -1.96 -17.42 27.54
C GLU A 5 -2.05 -17.64 26.02
N LEU A 6 -2.63 -16.69 25.30
CA LEU A 6 -2.74 -16.80 23.85
C LEU A 6 -1.37 -16.72 23.19
N ASN A 7 -0.46 -15.90 23.73
CA ASN A 7 0.90 -15.87 23.21
C ASN A 7 1.57 -17.23 23.30
N GLN A 8 1.41 -17.93 24.43
CA GLN A 8 1.98 -19.25 24.59
C GLN A 8 1.35 -20.24 23.62
N ARG A 9 0.03 -20.21 23.49
CA ARG A 9 -0.67 -21.11 22.56
C ARG A 9 -0.26 -20.84 21.12
N ARG A 10 -0.09 -19.57 20.74
CA ARG A 10 0.33 -19.22 19.40
C ARG A 10 1.72 -19.77 19.11
N GLN A 11 2.64 -19.62 20.07
CA GLN A 11 4.00 -20.11 19.88
C GLN A 11 4.04 -21.61 19.67
N SER A 12 3.13 -22.33 20.34
CA SER A 12 3.06 -23.79 20.16
C SER A 12 2.36 -24.19 18.87
N ALA A 13 1.35 -23.43 18.44
CA ALA A 13 0.48 -23.87 17.35
C ALA A 13 0.88 -23.36 15.99
N THR A 14 1.59 -22.23 15.92
CA THR A 14 1.88 -21.58 14.64
C THR A 14 3.39 -21.41 14.47
N PRO A 15 3.89 -21.43 13.22
CA PRO A 15 5.33 -21.32 13.02
C PRO A 15 5.81 -19.88 13.22
N ARG A 16 7.05 -19.76 13.70
CA ARG A 16 7.63 -18.45 14.02
C ARG A 16 7.73 -17.52 12.79
N GLY A 17 7.70 -18.09 11.60
CA GLY A 17 7.77 -17.27 10.38
C GLY A 17 6.57 -16.38 10.19
N VAL A 18 5.43 -16.70 10.82
CA VAL A 18 4.27 -15.79 10.83
C VAL A 18 4.50 -14.77 11.95
N GLY A 19 5.05 -13.61 11.58
CA GLY A 19 5.40 -12.59 12.55
C GLY A 19 4.17 -11.91 13.15
N VAL A 20 4.31 -11.47 14.39
CA VAL A 20 3.24 -10.78 15.12
C VAL A 20 3.86 -9.54 15.76
N MET A 21 3.24 -8.38 15.56
CA MET A 21 3.81 -7.11 16.04
C MET A 21 3.32 -6.72 17.42
N CYS A 22 2.18 -7.26 17.88
CA CYS A 22 1.59 -6.88 19.16
C CYS A 22 1.45 -8.08 20.07
N GLY A 23 1.44 -7.83 21.35
CA GLY A 23 1.21 -8.90 22.33
C GLY A 23 -0.22 -9.02 22.80
N PHE A 24 -1.16 -8.27 22.20
CA PHE A 24 -2.57 -8.38 22.56
C PHE A 24 -3.37 -8.96 21.40
N TYR A 25 -4.50 -9.57 21.73
CA TYR A 25 -5.32 -10.29 20.77
C TYR A 25 -6.68 -9.63 20.65
N ALA A 26 -7.10 -9.36 19.44
CA ALA A 26 -8.36 -8.68 19.18
C ALA A 26 -9.54 -9.57 19.55
N GLU A 27 -10.50 -8.99 20.26
CA GLU A 27 -11.78 -9.63 20.51
C GLU A 27 -12.85 -9.04 19.63
N LYS A 28 -12.85 -7.71 19.45
CA LYS A 28 -13.80 -7.04 18.59
C LYS A 28 -13.23 -5.71 18.15
N ALA A 29 -13.88 -5.11 17.17
CA ALA A 29 -13.46 -3.83 16.64
C ALA A 29 -14.65 -3.07 16.10
N ASP A 30 -14.59 -1.75 16.15
CA ASP A 30 -15.63 -0.91 15.59
C ASP A 30 -15.03 0.45 15.24
N ASN A 31 -15.19 0.86 13.99
CA ASN A 31 -14.64 2.10 13.46
C ASN A 31 -13.13 2.18 13.73
N ALA A 32 -12.68 3.07 14.62
CA ALA A 32 -11.26 3.24 14.90
C ALA A 32 -10.85 2.61 16.24
N THR A 33 -11.65 1.74 16.80
CA THR A 33 -11.42 1.15 18.12
C THR A 33 -11.27 -0.36 18.01
N LEU A 34 -10.24 -0.88 18.71
CA LEU A 34 -10.08 -2.33 18.93
C LEU A 34 -10.26 -2.60 20.41
N TRP A 35 -10.84 -3.76 20.75
CA TRP A 35 -10.85 -4.26 22.12
C TRP A 35 -10.16 -5.61 22.14
N ASP A 36 -9.23 -5.77 23.07
CA ASP A 36 -8.54 -7.05 23.16
C ASP A 36 -9.31 -8.01 24.06
N VAL A 37 -8.80 -9.22 24.18
CA VAL A 37 -9.48 -10.28 24.94
C VAL A 37 -9.55 -9.98 26.43
N GLU A 38 -8.76 -9.04 26.93
CA GLU A 38 -8.81 -8.63 28.33
C GLU A 38 -9.66 -7.38 28.56
N GLY A 39 -10.31 -6.89 27.49
CA GLY A 39 -11.19 -5.75 27.59
C GLY A 39 -10.50 -4.39 27.43
N ASN A 40 -9.22 -4.37 27.13
CA ASN A 40 -8.50 -3.12 26.91
C ASN A 40 -8.96 -2.48 25.61
N GLU A 41 -9.13 -1.17 25.64
CA GLU A 41 -9.59 -0.40 24.48
C GLU A 41 -8.41 0.29 23.85
N ILE A 42 -8.27 0.14 22.53
CA ILE A 42 -7.11 0.63 21.78
C ILE A 42 -7.59 1.44 20.59
N ILE A 43 -7.01 2.63 20.41
CA ILE A 43 -7.26 3.42 19.20
C ILE A 43 -6.37 2.87 18.10
N ASP A 44 -6.99 2.53 16.96
CA ASP A 44 -6.32 1.78 15.90
C ASP A 44 -5.78 2.71 14.81
N PHE A 45 -4.48 3.00 14.86
CA PHE A 45 -3.80 3.75 13.80
C PHE A 45 -3.02 2.81 12.88
N ALA A 46 -3.33 1.51 12.93
CA ALA A 46 -2.76 0.53 11.98
C ALA A 46 -3.79 0.15 10.91
N ALA A 47 -5.05 0.06 11.31
CA ALA A 47 -6.17 -0.22 10.41
C ALA A 47 -5.90 -1.43 9.51
N GLY A 48 -5.30 -2.48 10.09
CA GLY A 48 -5.00 -3.69 9.33
C GLY A 48 -3.98 -3.49 8.23
N ILE A 49 -3.11 -2.52 8.37
CA ILE A 49 -2.12 -2.07 7.39
C ILE A 49 -2.85 -1.44 6.19
N ALA A 50 -3.52 -0.33 6.46
CA ALA A 50 -4.18 0.51 5.45
C ALA A 50 -5.39 -0.19 4.79
N VAL A 51 -5.99 -1.15 5.46
CA VAL A 51 -7.13 -1.88 4.89
C VAL A 51 -8.45 -1.20 5.24
N LEU A 52 -8.49 -0.48 6.36
CA LEU A 52 -9.76 -0.03 6.92
C LEU A 52 -9.93 1.48 6.82
N ASN A 53 -9.77 1.99 5.60
CA ASN A 53 -10.01 3.42 5.39
C ASN A 53 -11.45 3.81 5.74
N THR A 54 -12.40 2.89 5.62
CA THR A 54 -13.80 3.13 5.99
C THR A 54 -14.13 2.70 7.41
N GLY A 55 -13.11 2.30 8.19
CA GLY A 55 -13.31 1.87 9.57
C GLY A 55 -13.69 0.40 9.69
N HIS A 56 -13.50 -0.11 10.90
CA HIS A 56 -13.89 -1.48 11.20
C HIS A 56 -15.41 -1.60 11.14
N ARG A 57 -15.90 -2.57 10.38
CA ARG A 57 -17.31 -2.91 10.37
C ARG A 57 -18.22 -1.72 10.06
N HIS A 58 -17.88 -0.94 9.05
CA HIS A 58 -18.77 0.14 8.64
C HIS A 58 -20.15 -0.44 8.37
N PRO A 59 -21.24 0.16 8.89
CA PRO A 59 -22.57 -0.44 8.74
C PRO A 59 -22.96 -0.74 7.30
N ARG A 60 -22.60 0.13 6.36
CA ARG A 60 -22.93 -0.10 4.95
C ARG A 60 -22.18 -1.30 4.39
N VAL A 61 -20.92 -1.48 4.81
CA VAL A 61 -20.12 -2.61 4.36
C VAL A 61 -20.67 -3.91 4.97
N VAL A 62 -20.97 -3.89 6.27
CA VAL A 62 -21.54 -5.07 6.93
C VAL A 62 -22.85 -5.47 6.26
N GLU A 63 -23.73 -4.51 6.00
CA GLU A 63 -25.02 -4.80 5.36
C GLU A 63 -24.83 -5.44 3.99
N ALA A 64 -23.89 -4.90 3.19
CA ALA A 64 -23.66 -5.46 1.85
C ALA A 64 -23.18 -6.90 1.94
N ILE A 65 -22.28 -7.18 2.89
CA ILE A 65 -21.77 -8.53 3.08
C ILE A 65 -22.89 -9.46 3.53
N GLU A 66 -23.71 -9.03 4.48
CA GLU A 66 -24.83 -9.84 4.98
C GLU A 66 -25.81 -10.18 3.87
N ASN A 67 -26.14 -9.20 3.03
CA ASN A 67 -27.07 -9.45 1.94
C ASN A 67 -26.51 -10.47 0.95
N GLN A 68 -25.23 -10.32 0.61
CA GLN A 68 -24.60 -11.27 -0.30
C GLN A 68 -24.48 -12.66 0.32
N LEU A 69 -24.22 -12.71 1.63
CA LEU A 69 -24.11 -13.97 2.35
C LEU A 69 -25.41 -14.78 2.24
N ARG A 70 -26.55 -14.09 2.24
CA ARG A 70 -27.85 -14.77 2.10
C ARG A 70 -28.07 -15.28 0.68
N ALA A 71 -27.36 -14.72 -0.32
CA ALA A 71 -27.58 -15.13 -1.72
C ALA A 71 -26.65 -16.27 -2.11
N PHE A 72 -25.33 -16.04 -2.07
CA PHE A 72 -24.34 -17.09 -2.31
C PHE A 72 -22.97 -16.56 -1.94
N THR A 73 -22.06 -17.49 -1.62
CA THR A 73 -20.71 -17.13 -1.17
C THR A 73 -19.63 -17.43 -2.18
N HIS A 74 -19.90 -18.26 -3.19
CA HIS A 74 -18.85 -18.70 -4.09
C HIS A 74 -19.43 -19.47 -5.26
N THR A 75 -18.95 -19.16 -6.47
CA THR A 75 -19.28 -19.95 -7.66
C THR A 75 -18.06 -20.20 -8.53
N ALA A 76 -16.89 -19.66 -8.18
CA ALA A 76 -15.75 -19.55 -9.08
C ALA A 76 -16.17 -18.77 -10.33
N TYR A 77 -15.88 -17.49 -10.38
CA TYR A 77 -16.42 -16.57 -11.39
C TYR A 77 -16.25 -17.12 -12.80
N GLN A 78 -15.14 -17.79 -13.10
CA GLN A 78 -14.92 -18.32 -14.45
C GLN A 78 -15.87 -19.48 -14.80
N ILE A 79 -16.49 -20.10 -13.78
CA ILE A 79 -17.48 -21.16 -14.03
C ILE A 79 -18.88 -20.55 -14.17
N VAL A 80 -19.31 -19.79 -13.16
CA VAL A 80 -20.62 -19.12 -13.18
C VAL A 80 -20.41 -17.66 -12.76
N PRO A 81 -20.39 -16.74 -13.71
CA PRO A 81 -20.17 -15.33 -13.37
C PRO A 81 -21.38 -14.73 -12.66
N TYR A 82 -21.17 -13.56 -12.10
CA TYR A 82 -22.24 -12.85 -11.38
C TYR A 82 -22.10 -11.35 -11.64
N GLU A 83 -23.28 -10.70 -11.66
CA GLU A 83 -23.38 -9.32 -12.09
C GLU A 83 -22.55 -8.37 -11.22
N SER A 84 -22.46 -8.64 -9.91
CA SER A 84 -21.79 -7.69 -9.02
C SER A 84 -20.31 -7.52 -9.39
N TYR A 85 -19.65 -8.59 -9.86
CA TYR A 85 -18.27 -8.50 -10.34
C TYR A 85 -18.21 -7.58 -11.57
N VAL A 86 -19.11 -7.79 -12.52
CA VAL A 86 -19.15 -6.97 -13.74
C VAL A 86 -19.40 -5.51 -13.38
N ALA A 87 -20.37 -5.27 -12.50
CA ALA A 87 -20.71 -3.91 -12.09
C ALA A 87 -19.53 -3.23 -11.38
N LEU A 88 -18.81 -3.98 -10.55
CA LEU A 88 -17.65 -3.39 -9.88
C LEU A 88 -16.56 -3.06 -10.89
N ALA A 89 -16.30 -3.95 -11.85
CA ALA A 89 -15.34 -3.65 -12.90
C ALA A 89 -15.72 -2.39 -13.66
N GLU A 90 -17.01 -2.24 -13.98
CA GLU A 90 -17.49 -1.04 -14.65
C GLU A 90 -17.24 0.22 -13.82
N ARG A 91 -17.50 0.13 -12.49
CA ARG A 91 -17.28 1.28 -11.61
C ARG A 91 -15.80 1.65 -11.55
N ILE A 92 -14.93 0.67 -11.41
CA ILE A 92 -13.48 0.92 -11.36
C ILE A 92 -13.02 1.49 -12.70
N ASN A 93 -13.47 0.91 -13.81
CA ASN A 93 -13.09 1.42 -15.13
C ASN A 93 -13.46 2.89 -15.29
N ALA A 94 -14.60 3.30 -14.74
CA ALA A 94 -15.09 4.67 -14.89
C ALA A 94 -14.30 5.67 -14.07
N CYS A 95 -13.68 5.26 -12.96
CA CYS A 95 -13.03 6.20 -12.05
C CYS A 95 -11.52 6.07 -12.01
N ALA A 96 -10.94 4.99 -12.55
CA ALA A 96 -9.49 4.80 -12.48
C ALA A 96 -8.77 5.77 -13.41
N PRO A 97 -7.58 6.23 -13.02
CA PRO A 97 -6.82 7.17 -13.87
C PRO A 97 -6.08 6.44 -14.99
N ILE A 98 -6.83 6.00 -15.97
CA ILE A 98 -6.34 5.23 -17.12
C ILE A 98 -6.79 5.99 -18.37
N ASP A 99 -5.90 6.11 -19.37
CA ASP A 99 -6.24 6.75 -20.63
C ASP A 99 -7.07 5.82 -21.49
N GLY A 100 -8.18 6.35 -22.00
CA GLY A 100 -9.04 5.62 -22.91
C GLY A 100 -9.86 4.55 -22.21
N PRO A 101 -10.44 3.63 -22.98
CA PRO A 101 -11.24 2.56 -22.39
C PRO A 101 -10.38 1.69 -21.46
N ALA A 102 -10.95 1.30 -20.34
CA ALA A 102 -10.26 0.49 -19.34
C ALA A 102 -11.01 -0.82 -19.12
N LYS A 103 -10.29 -1.83 -18.61
CA LYS A 103 -10.86 -3.08 -18.15
C LYS A 103 -10.25 -3.45 -16.81
N THR A 104 -11.02 -4.17 -15.99
CA THR A 104 -10.59 -4.57 -14.65
C THR A 104 -10.77 -6.07 -14.46
N ALA A 105 -9.77 -6.70 -13.85
CA ALA A 105 -9.87 -8.09 -13.40
C ALA A 105 -9.63 -8.11 -11.89
N PHE A 106 -10.39 -8.94 -11.16
CA PHE A 106 -10.24 -9.04 -9.71
C PHE A 106 -9.56 -10.33 -9.31
N PHE A 107 -8.84 -10.27 -8.20
CA PHE A 107 -8.10 -11.38 -7.62
C PHE A 107 -8.32 -11.34 -6.12
N THR A 108 -7.48 -12.02 -5.35
CA THR A 108 -7.70 -12.14 -3.92
C THR A 108 -6.78 -11.27 -3.08
N THR A 109 -5.50 -11.24 -3.41
CA THR A 109 -4.51 -10.52 -2.60
C THR A 109 -3.76 -9.50 -3.45
N GLY A 110 -3.12 -8.54 -2.77
CA GLY A 110 -2.29 -7.58 -3.46
C GLY A 110 -1.16 -8.24 -4.24
N ALA A 111 -0.55 -9.28 -3.67
CA ALA A 111 0.50 -10.02 -4.37
C ALA A 111 -0.01 -10.62 -5.66
N GLU A 112 -1.22 -11.20 -5.65
CA GLU A 112 -1.81 -11.73 -6.88
C GLU A 112 -2.05 -10.64 -7.91
N ALA A 113 -2.52 -9.48 -7.47
CA ALA A 113 -2.73 -8.38 -8.41
C ALA A 113 -1.43 -8.01 -9.10
N VAL A 114 -0.34 -7.89 -8.33
CA VAL A 114 0.95 -7.54 -8.91
C VAL A 114 1.45 -8.66 -9.83
N GLU A 115 1.33 -9.92 -9.40
CA GLU A 115 1.71 -11.06 -10.25
C GLU A 115 0.98 -11.01 -11.59
N ASN A 116 -0.32 -10.73 -11.54
CA ASN A 116 -1.12 -10.69 -12.77
C ASN A 116 -0.81 -9.46 -13.61
N ALA A 117 -0.51 -8.32 -12.99
CA ALA A 117 -0.06 -7.15 -13.76
C ALA A 117 1.21 -7.46 -14.52
N VAL A 118 2.15 -8.19 -13.90
CA VAL A 118 3.37 -8.61 -14.58
C VAL A 118 3.04 -9.56 -15.76
N LYS A 119 2.15 -10.52 -15.52
CA LYS A 119 1.74 -11.43 -16.59
C LYS A 119 1.15 -10.66 -17.77
N ILE A 120 0.28 -9.70 -17.48
CA ILE A 120 -0.37 -8.89 -18.51
C ILE A 120 0.67 -8.08 -19.27
N ALA A 121 1.60 -7.44 -18.55
CA ALA A 121 2.62 -6.63 -19.18
C ALA A 121 3.51 -7.46 -20.11
N ARG A 122 3.94 -8.63 -19.64
CA ARG A 122 4.76 -9.51 -20.47
C ARG A 122 3.99 -10.02 -21.68
N ALA A 123 2.72 -10.37 -21.51
CA ALA A 123 1.91 -10.84 -22.63
C ALA A 123 1.73 -9.76 -23.68
N TYR A 124 1.53 -8.52 -23.25
CA TYR A 124 1.29 -7.43 -24.19
C TYR A 124 2.55 -7.01 -24.92
N THR A 125 3.66 -6.86 -24.19
CA THR A 125 4.90 -6.33 -24.78
C THR A 125 5.75 -7.44 -25.42
N ARG A 126 5.57 -8.66 -24.99
CA ARG A 126 6.43 -9.80 -25.36
C ARG A 126 7.87 -9.57 -24.95
N ARG A 127 8.08 -8.92 -23.82
CA ARG A 127 9.39 -8.61 -23.26
C ARG A 127 9.49 -9.20 -21.86
N PRO A 128 10.68 -9.66 -21.44
CA PRO A 128 10.80 -10.31 -20.14
C PRO A 128 11.11 -9.36 -18.98
N GLY A 129 11.70 -8.21 -19.23
CA GLY A 129 12.32 -7.40 -18.19
C GLY A 129 11.34 -6.59 -17.36
N LEU A 130 11.68 -6.43 -16.10
CA LEU A 130 10.91 -5.60 -15.17
C LEU A 130 11.88 -4.73 -14.38
N ILE A 131 11.48 -3.48 -14.15
CA ILE A 131 12.25 -2.57 -13.33
C ILE A 131 11.38 -2.13 -12.17
N THR A 132 11.97 -2.10 -10.98
CA THR A 132 11.31 -1.65 -9.76
C THR A 132 12.30 -0.79 -8.99
N PHE A 133 12.01 -0.47 -7.73
CA PHE A 133 12.80 0.54 -7.03
C PHE A 133 13.20 0.07 -5.65
N GLY A 134 14.37 0.54 -5.21
CA GLY A 134 14.79 0.32 -3.83
C GLY A 134 13.75 0.83 -2.86
N GLY A 135 13.53 0.09 -1.78
CA GLY A 135 12.52 0.41 -0.78
C GLY A 135 11.11 0.00 -1.17
N GLY A 136 10.88 -0.46 -2.40
CA GLY A 136 9.55 -0.87 -2.84
C GLY A 136 9.11 -2.17 -2.20
N PHE A 137 7.80 -2.32 -2.02
CA PHE A 137 7.22 -3.56 -1.52
C PHE A 137 6.03 -3.94 -2.40
N HIS A 138 6.01 -5.18 -2.87
CA HIS A 138 4.98 -5.59 -3.82
C HIS A 138 4.31 -6.92 -3.46
N GLY A 139 4.74 -7.57 -2.38
CA GLY A 139 4.12 -8.81 -1.92
C GLY A 139 5.13 -9.83 -1.48
N ARG A 140 4.63 -11.02 -1.14
CA ARG A 140 5.44 -12.10 -0.58
C ARG A 140 5.40 -13.38 -1.41
N THR A 141 4.98 -13.32 -2.67
CA THR A 141 5.12 -14.44 -3.59
C THR A 141 6.43 -14.30 -4.34
N PHE A 142 6.86 -15.34 -5.06
CA PHE A 142 8.22 -15.32 -5.58
C PHE A 142 8.50 -14.17 -6.53
N MET A 143 7.59 -13.88 -7.48
CA MET A 143 7.83 -12.73 -8.36
C MET A 143 7.74 -11.43 -7.57
N THR A 144 6.75 -11.29 -6.68
CA THR A 144 6.64 -10.04 -5.93
C THR A 144 7.79 -9.85 -4.95
N MET A 145 8.36 -10.95 -4.42
CA MET A 145 9.61 -10.84 -3.65
C MET A 145 10.76 -10.37 -4.53
N ALA A 146 10.83 -10.88 -5.78
CA ALA A 146 11.87 -10.41 -6.69
C ALA A 146 11.75 -8.91 -6.95
N LEU A 147 10.52 -8.41 -7.03
CA LEU A 147 10.27 -6.98 -7.27
C LEU A 147 10.55 -6.13 -6.04
N THR A 148 10.36 -6.69 -4.83
CA THR A 148 10.51 -5.94 -3.59
C THR A 148 11.96 -5.50 -3.40
N GLY A 149 12.16 -4.26 -2.96
CA GLY A 149 13.48 -3.65 -2.83
C GLY A 149 14.01 -3.62 -1.41
N LYS A 150 13.75 -4.67 -0.63
CA LYS A 150 14.23 -4.79 0.73
C LYS A 150 14.46 -6.26 1.05
N VAL A 151 15.63 -6.58 1.61
CA VAL A 151 16.03 -7.98 1.82
C VAL A 151 15.35 -8.59 3.05
N ALA A 152 15.57 -8.00 4.22
CA ALA A 152 15.02 -8.57 5.45
C ALA A 152 13.68 -7.93 5.77
N PRO A 153 12.69 -8.69 6.17
CA PRO A 153 12.66 -10.15 6.32
C PRO A 153 12.17 -10.89 5.07
N TYR A 154 11.95 -10.18 3.97
CA TYR A 154 11.14 -10.67 2.87
C TYR A 154 11.85 -11.70 1.99
N LYS A 155 13.18 -11.58 1.84
CA LYS A 155 13.90 -12.40 0.86
C LYS A 155 14.87 -13.41 1.46
N ILE A 156 15.21 -13.28 2.73
CA ILE A 156 16.27 -14.08 3.33
C ILE A 156 15.87 -15.55 3.33
N GLY A 157 16.69 -16.39 2.70
CA GLY A 157 16.52 -17.82 2.71
C GLY A 157 15.53 -18.38 1.71
N PHE A 158 14.98 -17.55 0.83
CA PHE A 158 13.91 -17.98 -0.07
C PHE A 158 14.32 -18.05 -1.54
N GLY A 159 15.54 -17.65 -1.88
CA GLY A 159 15.99 -17.67 -3.28
C GLY A 159 16.14 -19.07 -3.82
N PRO A 160 16.29 -19.21 -5.14
CA PRO A 160 16.38 -18.11 -6.10
C PRO A 160 15.01 -17.53 -6.46
N PHE A 161 15.02 -16.31 -6.96
CA PHE A 161 13.81 -15.62 -7.37
C PHE A 161 13.73 -15.58 -8.90
N PRO A 162 12.51 -15.36 -9.45
CA PRO A 162 12.40 -15.20 -10.90
C PRO A 162 13.31 -14.09 -11.40
N GLY A 163 13.86 -14.29 -12.59
CA GLY A 163 14.84 -13.40 -13.15
C GLY A 163 14.27 -12.25 -13.94
N SER A 164 15.20 -11.48 -14.51
CA SER A 164 14.91 -10.32 -15.35
C SER A 164 14.24 -9.20 -14.57
N VAL A 165 14.54 -9.08 -13.29
CA VAL A 165 14.06 -8.01 -12.43
C VAL A 165 15.26 -7.17 -11.99
N PHE A 166 15.15 -5.85 -12.19
CA PHE A 166 16.25 -4.93 -11.90
C PHE A 166 15.74 -3.80 -11.02
N HIS A 167 16.59 -3.30 -10.13
CA HIS A 167 16.19 -2.30 -9.15
C HIS A 167 16.90 -0.98 -9.42
N ALA A 168 16.11 0.09 -9.57
CA ALA A 168 16.60 1.44 -9.71
C ALA A 168 16.46 2.16 -8.37
N GLN A 169 17.00 3.38 -8.29
CA GLN A 169 16.87 4.19 -7.09
C GLN A 169 15.55 4.97 -7.13
N TYR A 170 14.92 5.06 -5.96
CA TYR A 170 13.73 5.88 -5.78
C TYR A 170 14.19 7.23 -5.20
N PRO A 171 13.62 8.36 -5.65
CA PRO A 171 14.07 9.65 -5.13
C PRO A 171 13.79 9.77 -3.64
N ASN A 172 14.73 10.31 -2.91
CA ASN A 172 14.60 10.50 -1.47
C ASN A 172 15.58 11.59 -1.06
N ALA A 173 15.10 12.83 -0.98
CA ALA A 173 15.98 13.97 -0.73
C ALA A 173 16.66 13.86 0.63
N LEU A 174 15.94 13.38 1.65
CA LEU A 174 16.54 13.23 2.97
C LEU A 174 17.74 12.29 2.96
N HIS A 175 17.69 11.25 2.13
CA HIS A 175 18.76 10.28 2.03
C HIS A 175 19.70 10.55 0.87
N GLY A 176 19.60 11.72 0.25
CA GLY A 176 20.57 12.17 -0.74
C GLY A 176 20.35 11.64 -2.15
N VAL A 177 19.14 11.17 -2.47
CA VAL A 177 18.83 10.68 -3.82
C VAL A 177 17.91 11.67 -4.51
N SER A 178 18.44 12.41 -5.47
CA SER A 178 17.64 13.37 -6.24
C SER A 178 16.84 12.65 -7.32
N VAL A 179 15.92 13.40 -7.95
CA VAL A 179 15.22 12.88 -9.13
C VAL A 179 16.23 12.55 -10.23
N ASP A 180 17.23 13.41 -10.44
CA ASP A 180 18.27 13.14 -11.44
C ASP A 180 19.04 11.87 -11.13
N ASP A 181 19.37 11.64 -9.84
CA ASP A 181 20.06 10.41 -9.44
C ASP A 181 19.20 9.19 -9.76
N ALA A 182 17.91 9.27 -9.44
CA ALA A 182 17.02 8.13 -9.69
C ALA A 182 16.91 7.85 -11.18
N MET A 183 16.75 8.89 -11.99
CA MET A 183 16.66 8.71 -13.45
C MET A 183 17.99 8.19 -14.02
N ALA A 184 19.12 8.62 -13.49
CA ALA A 184 20.41 8.11 -13.93
C ALA A 184 20.57 6.62 -13.63
N SER A 185 19.96 6.15 -12.58
CA SER A 185 20.03 4.72 -12.29
C SER A 185 19.30 3.86 -13.34
N LEU A 186 18.44 4.50 -14.11
CA LEU A 186 17.75 3.84 -15.22
C LEU A 186 18.42 4.13 -16.54
N UNK A 187 18.32 5.34 -16.82
CA UNK A 187 18.70 5.70 -18.17
C UNK A 187 20.10 6.21 -18.16
N UNK A 188 20.46 6.34 -19.14
CA UNK A 188 21.76 6.79 -19.28
C UNK A 188 21.85 8.21 -19.22
N UNK A 189 21.85 8.55 -18.39
CA UNK A 189 22.06 9.92 -18.34
C UNK A 189 23.50 9.99 -18.43
N UNK A 190 23.82 10.64 -18.47
CA UNK A 190 25.11 10.96 -18.52
C UNK A 190 26.02 10.20 -17.69
N UNK A 191 26.25 10.33 -17.17
CA UNK A 191 27.15 9.97 -16.29
C UNK A 191 27.23 8.52 -15.98
N UNK A 192 27.36 8.36 -15.42
CA UNK A 192 27.65 7.27 -14.77
C UNK A 192 26.83 6.11 -14.86
N UNK A 193 26.12 6.26 -14.65
CA UNK A 193 25.58 5.08 -14.34
C UNK A 193 24.43 4.76 -15.19
N UNK A 194 24.45 4.67 -16.11
CA UNK A 194 23.81 4.30 -16.47
C UNK A 194 23.76 3.48 -16.33
N ARG A 195 22.83 3.05 -15.91
CA ARG A 195 23.00 1.88 -15.14
C ARG A 195 22.26 0.70 -15.73
N ILE A 196 20.97 0.70 -15.54
CA ILE A 196 20.22 -0.51 -15.92
C ILE A 196 20.21 -0.68 -17.43
N PHE A 197 19.91 0.40 -18.16
CA PHE A 197 19.82 0.28 -19.62
C PHE A 197 21.19 0.12 -20.29
N LYS A 198 22.28 0.46 -19.59
CA LYS A 198 23.61 0.29 -20.16
C LYS A 198 24.24 -1.05 -19.78
N ALA A 199 23.96 -1.51 -18.55
CA ALA A 199 24.68 -2.63 -17.99
C ALA A 199 23.85 -3.90 -17.88
N ASP A 200 22.56 -3.78 -17.71
CA ASP A 200 21.77 -4.93 -17.28
C ASP A 200 20.81 -5.44 -18.33
N ILE A 201 20.04 -4.56 -18.98
CA ILE A 201 19.04 -4.98 -19.95
C ILE A 201 18.73 -3.83 -20.91
N ALA A 202 18.62 -4.14 -22.20
CA ALA A 202 18.26 -3.13 -23.19
C ALA A 202 16.83 -2.64 -22.95
N PRO A 203 16.58 -1.35 -23.16
CA PRO A 203 15.22 -0.84 -22.87
C PRO A 203 14.12 -1.50 -23.71
N ASP A 204 14.43 -1.97 -24.92
CA ASP A 204 13.41 -2.63 -25.73
C ASP A 204 13.14 -4.06 -25.27
N GLN A 205 13.78 -4.53 -24.20
CA GLN A 205 13.51 -5.82 -23.58
C GLN A 205 12.78 -5.68 -22.23
N VAL A 206 12.42 -4.44 -21.84
CA VAL A 206 11.73 -4.19 -20.60
C VAL A 206 10.23 -4.12 -20.85
N ALA A 207 9.47 -4.98 -20.15
CA ALA A 207 8.02 -4.97 -20.26
C ALA A 207 7.40 -3.82 -19.47
N ALA A 208 7.90 -3.59 -18.26
CA ALA A 208 7.24 -2.64 -17.37
C ALA A 208 8.19 -2.09 -16.33
N ILE A 209 7.88 -0.87 -15.90
CA ILE A 209 8.43 -0.26 -14.69
C ILE A 209 7.30 -0.26 -13.67
N VAL A 210 7.56 -0.81 -12.49
CA VAL A 210 6.57 -0.94 -11.42
C VAL A 210 6.97 -0.02 -10.28
N LEU A 211 6.06 0.87 -9.89
CA LEU A 211 6.37 1.74 -8.77
C LEU A 211 5.13 1.99 -7.92
N GLU A 212 5.38 2.32 -6.65
CA GLU A 212 4.36 2.83 -5.75
C GLU A 212 4.39 4.36 -5.82
N PRO A 213 3.26 5.03 -6.10
CA PRO A 213 3.29 6.51 -6.08
C PRO A 213 3.68 7.07 -4.71
N VAL A 214 3.31 6.36 -3.64
CA VAL A 214 3.81 6.58 -2.30
C VAL A 214 4.26 5.22 -1.80
N GLN A 215 5.55 5.11 -1.48
CA GLN A 215 6.04 3.83 -0.97
C GLN A 215 5.45 3.54 0.40
N GLY A 216 4.80 2.40 0.56
CA GLY A 216 4.20 2.06 1.85
C GLY A 216 5.22 1.54 2.84
N GLU A 217 5.69 0.33 2.63
CA GLU A 217 6.65 -0.30 3.53
C GLU A 217 7.99 0.42 3.53
N GLY A 218 8.32 1.09 2.45
CA GLY A 218 9.60 1.80 2.32
C GLY A 218 9.66 3.10 3.11
N GLY A 219 8.56 3.58 3.67
CA GLY A 219 8.61 4.75 4.54
C GLY A 219 7.72 5.91 4.15
N PHE A 220 6.72 5.67 3.34
CA PHE A 220 5.79 6.71 2.87
C PHE A 220 6.52 7.81 2.09
N ASN A 221 7.47 7.38 1.27
CA ASN A 221 8.18 8.30 0.37
C ASN A 221 7.28 8.60 -0.82
N VAL A 222 7.01 9.89 -1.05
CA VAL A 222 6.11 10.32 -2.11
C VAL A 222 6.93 10.57 -3.37
N ALA A 223 6.51 9.99 -4.50
CA ALA A 223 7.20 10.23 -5.77
C ALA A 223 7.03 11.69 -6.18
N PRO A 224 8.13 12.43 -6.39
CA PRO A 224 8.00 13.81 -6.86
C PRO A 224 7.34 13.87 -8.24
N PRO A 225 6.57 14.92 -8.53
CA PRO A 225 5.94 15.03 -9.86
C PRO A 225 6.94 14.96 -11.01
N ALA A 226 8.12 15.57 -10.87
CA ALA A 226 9.12 15.52 -11.93
C ALA A 226 9.59 14.10 -12.21
N PHE A 227 9.71 13.27 -11.15
CA PHE A 227 10.09 11.88 -11.32
C PHE A 227 9.02 11.11 -12.09
N MET A 228 7.76 11.29 -11.68
CA MET A 228 6.65 10.58 -12.34
C MET A 228 6.55 10.97 -13.82
N GLU A 229 6.71 12.26 -14.12
CA GLU A 229 6.68 12.73 -15.50
C GLU A 229 7.83 12.15 -16.31
N ALA A 230 9.02 12.10 -15.72
CA ALA A 230 10.19 11.55 -16.40
C ALA A 230 10.03 10.05 -16.66
N LEU A 231 9.45 9.32 -15.70
CA LEU A 231 9.20 7.89 -15.90
C LEU A 231 8.18 7.68 -17.01
N ARG A 232 7.11 8.48 -17.03
CA ARG A 232 6.10 8.33 -18.08
C ARG A 232 6.74 8.58 -19.46
N ALA A 233 7.56 9.62 -19.57
CA ALA A 233 8.22 9.93 -20.83
C ALA A 233 9.18 8.81 -21.26
N LEU A 234 9.93 8.27 -20.29
CA LEU A 234 10.85 7.19 -20.59
C LEU A 234 10.09 5.94 -21.07
N CYS A 235 9.00 5.61 -20.41
CA CYS A 235 8.19 4.46 -20.80
C CYS A 235 7.62 4.66 -22.21
N ASP A 236 7.12 5.86 -22.50
CA ASP A 236 6.57 6.16 -23.83
C ASP A 236 7.64 6.04 -24.91
N GLU A 237 8.85 6.53 -24.60
CA GLU A 237 9.94 6.50 -25.57
C GLU A 237 10.31 5.06 -25.99
N HIS A 238 10.27 4.14 -25.03
CA HIS A 238 10.77 2.78 -25.26
C HIS A 238 9.67 1.73 -25.36
N GLY A 239 8.41 2.12 -25.30
CA GLY A 239 7.31 1.15 -25.33
C GLY A 239 7.21 0.31 -24.07
N ILE A 240 7.67 0.83 -22.94
CA ILE A 240 7.59 0.17 -21.64
C ILE A 240 6.28 0.56 -20.98
N LEU A 241 5.62 -0.39 -20.32
CA LEU A 241 4.39 -0.08 -19.59
C LEU A 241 4.73 0.47 -18.21
N LEU A 242 3.94 1.44 -17.76
CA LEU A 242 4.07 1.99 -16.42
C LEU A 242 2.98 1.35 -15.56
N ILE A 243 3.39 0.65 -14.51
CA ILE A 243 2.48 0.00 -13.56
C ILE A 243 2.54 0.75 -12.24
N ALA A 244 1.40 1.30 -11.84
CA ALA A 244 1.30 1.95 -10.52
C ALA A 244 0.76 0.95 -9.53
N ASP A 245 1.56 0.63 -8.50
CA ASP A 245 1.11 -0.23 -7.43
C ASP A 245 0.46 0.64 -6.37
N GLU A 246 -0.86 0.64 -6.36
CA GLU A 246 -1.64 1.42 -5.41
C GLU A 246 -2.33 0.55 -4.37
N VAL A 247 -1.73 -0.59 -4.07
CA VAL A 247 -2.30 -1.49 -3.07
C VAL A 247 -2.45 -0.77 -1.73
N GLN A 248 -1.48 0.06 -1.34
CA GLN A 248 -1.56 0.77 -0.07
C GLN A 248 -2.04 2.22 -0.21
N SER A 249 -1.83 2.85 -1.35
CA SER A 249 -2.13 4.28 -1.51
C SER A 249 -3.54 4.56 -2.04
N GLY A 250 -4.28 3.55 -2.44
CA GLY A 250 -5.59 3.75 -3.05
C GLY A 250 -6.70 4.00 -2.05
N PHE A 251 -7.86 4.33 -2.62
CA PHE A 251 -9.13 4.42 -1.92
C PHE A 251 -9.14 5.48 -0.83
N ALA A 252 -8.84 6.70 -1.28
CA ALA A 252 -8.97 7.95 -0.53
C ALA A 252 -7.81 8.26 0.41
N ARG A 253 -6.91 7.31 0.67
CA ARG A 253 -5.84 7.51 1.66
C ARG A 253 -5.02 8.78 1.42
N THR A 254 -4.70 9.09 0.16
CA THR A 254 -3.86 10.25 -0.15
C THR A 254 -4.66 11.52 -0.45
N GLY A 255 -5.99 11.49 -0.26
CA GLY A 255 -6.84 12.64 -0.55
C GLY A 255 -7.45 12.61 -1.94
N LYS A 256 -7.18 11.59 -2.72
CA LYS A 256 -7.80 11.27 -3.99
C LYS A 256 -8.20 9.81 -3.96
N LEU A 257 -9.11 9.39 -4.83
CA LEU A 257 -9.47 7.97 -4.86
C LEU A 257 -8.25 7.11 -5.16
N PHE A 258 -7.43 7.54 -6.11
CA PHE A 258 -6.14 6.89 -6.41
C PHE A 258 -5.04 7.94 -6.38
N ALA A 259 -3.88 7.57 -5.82
CA ALA A 259 -2.77 8.52 -5.68
C ALA A 259 -2.27 9.03 -7.03
N MET A 260 -2.38 8.22 -8.09
CA MET A 260 -1.94 8.67 -9.41
C MET A 260 -2.72 9.90 -9.89
N GLU A 261 -3.89 10.18 -9.30
CA GLU A 261 -4.64 11.39 -9.68
C GLU A 261 -3.94 12.68 -9.27
N HIS A 262 -2.93 12.60 -8.39
CA HIS A 262 -2.14 13.78 -8.02
C HIS A 262 -1.17 14.20 -9.13
N TYR A 263 -0.97 13.36 -10.13
CA TYR A 263 0.03 13.60 -11.17
C TYR A 263 -0.65 13.94 -12.50
N GLY A 264 0.09 14.60 -13.36
CA GLY A 264 -0.42 14.94 -14.68
C GLY A 264 -0.29 13.82 -15.71
N VAL A 265 0.17 12.65 -15.29
CA VAL A 265 0.34 11.50 -16.19
C VAL A 265 -0.41 10.32 -15.61
N LYS A 266 -0.65 9.30 -16.45
CA LYS A 266 -1.43 8.13 -16.06
C LYS A 266 -0.66 6.85 -16.32
N PRO A 267 -0.87 5.82 -15.47
CA PRO A 267 -0.22 4.54 -15.73
C PRO A 267 -0.96 3.76 -16.81
N ASP A 268 -0.29 2.72 -17.31
CA ASP A 268 -0.92 1.78 -18.22
C ASP A 268 -1.72 0.71 -17.47
N LEU A 269 -1.21 0.31 -16.30
CA LEU A 269 -1.86 -0.64 -15.41
C LEU A 269 -1.75 -0.10 -13.98
N LEU A 270 -2.77 -0.42 -13.18
CA LEU A 270 -2.80 -0.01 -11.78
C LEU A 270 -3.29 -1.20 -10.94
N THR A 271 -2.56 -1.52 -9.86
CA THR A 271 -2.98 -2.59 -8.95
C THR A 271 -3.62 -2.01 -7.70
N MET A 272 -4.60 -2.72 -7.16
CA MET A 272 -5.36 -2.27 -6.01
C MET A 272 -5.70 -3.46 -5.10
N ALA A 273 -5.85 -3.18 -3.81
CA ALA A 273 -6.25 -4.19 -2.82
C ALA A 273 -6.60 -3.47 -1.52
N LYS A 274 -6.38 -4.11 -0.39
CA LYS A 274 -6.49 -3.54 0.96
C LYS A 274 -7.84 -2.84 1.15
N SER A 275 -7.85 -1.51 1.15
CA SER A 275 -9.09 -0.77 1.42
C SER A 275 -10.16 -0.91 0.34
N LEU A 276 -9.82 -1.49 -0.80
CA LEU A 276 -10.82 -1.76 -1.85
C LEU A 276 -12.07 -2.42 -1.29
N ALA A 277 -11.90 -3.40 -0.39
CA ALA A 277 -13.06 -4.13 0.15
C ALA A 277 -13.18 -4.00 1.67
N GLY A 278 -12.43 -3.11 2.29
CA GLY A 278 -12.66 -2.72 3.68
C GLY A 278 -12.56 -3.84 4.71
N GLY A 279 -11.69 -4.81 4.47
CA GLY A 279 -11.48 -5.92 5.39
C GLY A 279 -11.70 -7.29 4.78
N MET A 280 -12.37 -7.34 3.62
CA MET A 280 -12.54 -8.60 2.91
C MET A 280 -11.44 -8.74 1.87
N PRO A 281 -10.90 -9.95 1.68
CA PRO A 281 -9.80 -10.14 0.71
C PRO A 281 -10.27 -9.90 -0.71
N LEU A 282 -9.73 -8.87 -1.34
CA LEU A 282 -10.02 -8.56 -2.75
C LEU A 282 -8.90 -7.70 -3.28
N SER A 283 -8.49 -8.00 -4.51
CA SER A 283 -7.54 -7.18 -5.22
C SER A 283 -7.93 -7.10 -6.67
N GLY A 284 -7.25 -6.23 -7.42
CA GLY A 284 -7.56 -6.10 -8.82
C GLY A 284 -6.47 -5.40 -9.60
N VAL A 285 -6.60 -5.54 -10.91
CA VAL A 285 -5.78 -4.82 -11.87
C VAL A 285 -6.72 -4.11 -12.83
N VAL A 286 -6.53 -2.81 -12.98
CA VAL A 286 -7.25 -2.04 -14.00
C VAL A 286 -6.21 -1.46 -14.95
N GLY A 287 -6.51 -1.47 -16.24
CA GLY A 287 -5.58 -0.94 -17.21
C GLY A 287 -6.24 -0.65 -18.52
N ARG A 288 -5.43 -0.11 -19.45
CA ARG A 288 -5.93 0.14 -20.80
C ARG A 288 -6.49 -1.13 -21.39
N ALA A 289 -7.67 -1.03 -21.99
CA ALA A 289 -8.40 -2.22 -22.44
C ALA A 289 -7.55 -3.11 -23.35
N GLU A 290 -6.82 -2.50 -24.29
CA GLU A 290 -6.00 -3.29 -25.22
C GLU A 290 -4.89 -4.04 -24.49
N VAL A 291 -4.34 -3.45 -23.43
CA VAL A 291 -3.30 -4.10 -22.64
C VAL A 291 -3.90 -5.24 -21.84
N MET A 292 -5.05 -4.97 -21.19
CA MET A 292 -5.71 -5.98 -20.35
C MET A 292 -6.16 -7.20 -21.17
N ASP A 293 -6.43 -7.01 -22.45
CA ASP A 293 -6.89 -8.11 -23.30
C ASP A 293 -5.73 -8.93 -23.91
N ALA A 294 -4.48 -8.61 -23.60
CA ALA A 294 -3.35 -9.32 -24.20
C ALA A 294 -3.29 -10.81 -23.82
N PRO A 295 -3.52 -11.20 -22.54
CA PRO A 295 -3.51 -12.63 -22.24
C PRO A 295 -4.71 -13.32 -22.88
N ALA A 296 -4.48 -14.54 -23.34
CA ALA A 296 -5.54 -15.35 -23.97
C ALA A 296 -6.59 -15.74 -22.92
N PRO A 297 -7.80 -16.09 -23.39
CA PRO A 297 -8.82 -16.55 -22.44
C PRO A 297 -8.32 -17.69 -21.56
N GLY A 298 -8.61 -17.58 -20.26
CA GLY A 298 -8.13 -18.55 -19.29
C GLY A 298 -6.75 -18.25 -18.72
N GLY A 299 -6.08 -17.22 -19.25
CA GLY A 299 -4.74 -16.87 -18.77
C GLY A 299 -4.73 -16.13 -17.44
N LEU A 300 -5.84 -15.54 -17.06
CA LEU A 300 -5.99 -14.85 -15.77
C LEU A 300 -7.13 -15.51 -15.01
N GLY A 301 -6.98 -15.65 -13.69
CA GLY A 301 -8.06 -16.24 -12.91
C GLY A 301 -7.60 -16.70 -11.56
N GLY A 302 -8.48 -17.41 -10.89
CA GLY A 302 -8.25 -17.98 -9.57
C GLY A 302 -9.57 -18.47 -9.02
N THR A 303 -9.53 -19.60 -8.31
CA THR A 303 -10.77 -20.19 -7.80
C THR A 303 -11.55 -19.21 -6.94
N TYR A 304 -10.87 -18.46 -6.07
CA TYR A 304 -11.51 -17.52 -5.16
C TYR A 304 -11.44 -16.08 -5.64
N ALA A 305 -10.87 -15.84 -6.80
CA ALA A 305 -10.64 -14.50 -7.30
C ALA A 305 -11.97 -13.77 -7.48
N GLY A 306 -12.05 -12.55 -6.94
CA GLY A 306 -13.28 -11.78 -7.05
C GLY A 306 -14.42 -12.34 -6.22
N ASN A 307 -14.12 -12.80 -5.00
CA ASN A 307 -15.12 -13.41 -4.12
C ASN A 307 -16.36 -12.54 -4.01
N PRO A 308 -17.57 -13.14 -4.10
CA PRO A 308 -18.82 -12.33 -4.08
C PRO A 308 -19.00 -11.47 -2.83
N LEU A 309 -18.61 -11.97 -1.66
CA LEU A 309 -18.74 -11.18 -0.43
C LEU A 309 -17.83 -9.97 -0.48
N ALA A 310 -16.60 -10.17 -0.97
CA ALA A 310 -15.63 -9.08 -1.06
C ALA A 310 -16.05 -8.06 -2.13
N VAL A 311 -16.59 -8.53 -3.23
CA VAL A 311 -17.10 -7.63 -4.28
C VAL A 311 -18.25 -6.78 -3.74
N ALA A 312 -19.17 -7.40 -3.00
CA ALA A 312 -20.26 -6.65 -2.37
C ALA A 312 -19.71 -5.60 -1.41
N ALA A 313 -18.72 -5.99 -0.60
CA ALA A 313 -18.08 -5.04 0.31
C ALA A 313 -17.46 -3.88 -0.44
N ALA A 314 -16.80 -4.15 -1.57
CA ALA A 314 -16.14 -3.10 -2.34
C ALA A 314 -17.13 -2.08 -2.89
N HIS A 315 -18.29 -2.55 -3.36
CA HIS A 315 -19.33 -1.61 -3.78
C HIS A 315 -19.69 -0.66 -2.63
N ALA A 316 -19.88 -1.21 -1.44
CA ALA A 316 -20.22 -0.38 -0.28
C ALA A 316 -19.08 0.57 0.09
N VAL A 317 -17.83 0.11 -0.01
CA VAL A 317 -16.68 0.98 0.26
C VAL A 317 -16.69 2.20 -0.67
N LEU A 318 -16.90 1.97 -1.96
CA LEU A 318 -16.94 3.08 -2.91
C LEU A 318 -18.08 4.05 -2.56
N ASP A 319 -19.25 3.51 -2.18
CA ASP A 319 -20.37 4.37 -1.76
C ASP A 319 -20.00 5.21 -0.54
N VAL A 320 -19.37 4.60 0.47
CA VAL A 320 -19.01 5.30 1.69
C VAL A 320 -17.98 6.40 1.40
N ILE A 321 -16.98 6.10 0.58
CA ILE A 321 -15.97 7.10 0.24
C ILE A 321 -16.62 8.33 -0.37
N GLU A 322 -17.57 8.13 -1.28
CA GLU A 322 -18.25 9.24 -1.93
C GLU A 322 -19.19 9.95 -0.97
N GLN A 323 -20.07 9.21 -0.28
CA GLN A 323 -21.14 9.79 0.51
C GLN A 323 -20.59 10.51 1.75
N GLU A 324 -19.52 9.99 2.34
CA GLU A 324 -18.93 10.64 3.51
C GLU A 324 -17.75 11.55 3.14
N ASN A 325 -17.51 11.74 1.83
CA ASN A 325 -16.50 12.67 1.34
C ASN A 325 -15.14 12.38 1.95
N LEU A 326 -14.71 11.12 1.87
CA LEU A 326 -13.53 10.69 2.60
C LEU A 326 -12.23 11.21 2.00
N CYS A 327 -12.21 11.57 0.71
CA CYS A 327 -11.00 12.18 0.14
C CYS A 327 -10.71 13.52 0.81
N GLN A 328 -11.74 14.36 0.97
CA GLN A 328 -11.56 15.62 1.67
C GLN A 328 -11.22 15.38 3.14
N ARG A 329 -11.88 14.42 3.76
CA ARG A 329 -11.61 14.06 5.16
C ARG A 329 -10.15 13.64 5.34
N ALA A 330 -9.61 12.85 4.39
CA ALA A 330 -8.22 12.44 4.45
C ALA A 330 -7.29 13.65 4.45
N ASN A 331 -7.59 14.64 3.62
CA ASN A 331 -6.77 15.85 3.58
C ASN A 331 -6.84 16.61 4.90
N GLU A 332 -8.03 16.75 5.47
CA GLU A 332 -8.20 17.48 6.72
C GLU A 332 -7.47 16.80 7.87
N LEU A 333 -7.66 15.49 8.01
CA LEU A 333 -6.99 14.75 9.09
C LEU A 333 -5.47 14.76 8.90
N GLY A 334 -5.01 14.56 7.67
CA GLY A 334 -3.58 14.54 7.39
C GLY A 334 -2.93 15.89 7.67
N GLN A 335 -3.60 16.98 7.32
CA GLN A 335 -3.06 18.31 7.61
C GLN A 335 -2.94 18.54 9.11
N HIS A 336 -3.97 18.18 9.87
CA HIS A 336 -3.94 18.33 11.32
C HIS A 336 -2.80 17.49 11.91
N LEU A 337 -2.65 16.25 11.46
CA LEU A 337 -1.56 15.40 11.95
C LEU A 337 -0.20 16.00 11.63
N GLN A 338 -0.02 16.49 10.40
CA GLN A 338 1.27 17.08 10.04
C GLN A 338 1.57 18.33 10.88
N GLU A 339 0.55 19.12 11.19
CA GLU A 339 0.75 20.29 12.05
C GLU A 339 1.23 19.86 13.43
N VAL A 340 0.62 18.82 14.00
CA VAL A 340 1.02 18.33 15.33
C VAL A 340 2.44 17.78 15.29
N LEU A 341 2.79 17.04 14.24
CA LEU A 341 4.14 16.48 14.13
C LEU A 341 5.18 17.57 13.93
N ASN A 342 4.87 18.60 13.12
CA ASN A 342 5.83 19.68 12.92
C ASN A 342 5.98 20.50 14.19
N GLN A 343 4.90 20.69 14.95
CA GLN A 343 5.02 21.34 16.26
C GLN A 343 5.90 20.53 17.21
N ALA A 344 5.84 19.20 17.11
CA ALA A 344 6.64 18.33 17.96
C ALA A 344 8.13 18.47 17.69
N ARG A 345 8.53 18.99 16.53
CA ARG A 345 9.95 19.21 16.25
C ARG A 345 10.59 20.16 17.26
N THR A 346 9.80 21.01 17.90
CA THR A 346 10.33 21.94 18.90
C THR A 346 10.79 21.27 20.18
N TYR A 347 10.30 20.06 20.47
CA TYR A 347 10.68 19.36 21.70
C TYR A 347 11.18 17.94 21.43
N CYS A 348 11.17 17.48 20.17
CA CYS A 348 11.62 16.14 19.82
C CYS A 348 12.69 16.26 18.73
N PRO A 349 13.96 16.45 19.13
CA PRO A 349 15.01 16.67 18.13
C PRO A 349 15.31 15.44 17.27
N ALA A 350 14.79 14.28 17.64
CA ALA A 350 14.99 13.07 16.83
C ALA A 350 14.19 13.11 15.53
N ILE A 351 13.19 13.97 15.41
CA ILE A 351 12.40 14.04 14.18
C ILE A 351 13.27 14.59 13.05
N ALA A 352 13.55 13.74 12.05
CA ALA A 352 14.33 14.14 10.88
C ALA A 352 13.44 14.72 9.78
N GLU A 353 12.24 14.16 9.61
CA GLU A 353 11.33 14.62 8.56
C GLU A 353 9.91 14.23 8.89
N VAL A 354 8.99 15.11 8.56
CA VAL A 354 7.55 14.84 8.54
C VAL A 354 7.13 14.95 7.09
N ARG A 355 6.45 13.93 6.58
CA ARG A 355 6.09 13.92 5.15
C ARG A 355 4.78 13.20 4.94
N GLY A 356 4.20 13.38 3.77
CA GLY A 356 3.01 12.64 3.41
C GLY A 356 2.13 13.37 2.45
N GLN A 357 1.08 12.68 2.03
CA GLN A 357 0.11 13.17 1.08
C GLN A 357 -1.25 12.74 1.59
N GLY A 358 -2.15 13.71 1.79
CA GLY A 358 -3.44 13.42 2.40
C GLY A 358 -3.25 12.84 3.79
N SER A 359 -3.84 11.68 4.04
CA SER A 359 -3.68 10.95 5.29
C SER A 359 -2.72 9.77 5.18
N MET A 360 -1.84 9.81 4.20
CA MET A 360 -0.72 8.89 4.13
C MET A 360 0.51 9.64 4.62
N VAL A 361 0.67 9.71 5.95
CA VAL A 361 1.62 10.58 6.64
C VAL A 361 2.58 9.74 7.45
N ALA A 362 3.84 10.15 7.49
CA ALA A 362 4.86 9.47 8.26
C ALA A 362 5.80 10.46 8.92
N VAL A 363 6.47 9.99 9.97
CA VAL A 363 7.54 10.74 10.62
C VAL A 363 8.77 9.84 10.69
N GLU A 364 9.92 10.40 10.32
CA GLU A 364 11.18 9.66 10.28
C GLU A 364 12.09 10.17 11.38
N PHE A 365 12.78 9.24 12.08
CA PHE A 365 13.60 9.56 13.23
C PHE A 365 15.06 9.25 12.98
N ASN A 366 15.92 10.21 13.32
CA ASN A 366 17.38 10.03 13.32
C ASN A 366 17.90 10.38 14.71
N ASP A 367 19.02 9.78 15.09
CA ASP A 367 19.73 10.19 16.28
C ASP A 367 20.19 11.64 16.06
N PRO A 368 19.79 12.57 16.94
CA PRO A 368 20.14 13.98 16.69
C PRO A 368 21.63 14.27 16.79
N GLN A 369 22.42 13.41 17.44
CA GLN A 369 23.85 13.64 17.57
C GLN A 369 24.63 13.10 16.40
N THR A 370 24.25 11.91 15.89
CA THR A 370 25.01 11.26 14.82
C THR A 370 24.39 11.48 13.45
N GLY A 371 23.10 11.81 13.39
CA GLY A 371 22.37 11.91 12.13
C GLY A 371 21.98 10.58 11.52
N LYS A 372 22.26 9.48 12.21
CA LYS A 372 21.98 8.14 11.69
C LYS A 372 20.55 7.73 12.02
N PRO A 373 19.94 6.86 11.20
CA PRO A 373 18.58 6.38 11.53
C PRO A 373 18.51 5.78 12.92
N SER A 374 17.40 6.04 13.60
CA SER A 374 17.23 5.56 14.98
C SER A 374 16.00 4.65 15.10
N PRO A 375 16.14 3.37 14.75
CA PRO A 375 15.03 2.44 15.01
C PRO A 375 14.75 2.28 16.50
N GLU A 376 15.77 2.51 17.37
CA GLU A 376 15.59 2.40 18.81
C GLU A 376 14.58 3.44 19.31
N PHE A 377 14.75 4.70 18.89
CA PHE A 377 13.82 5.74 19.31
C PHE A 377 12.42 5.48 18.74
N THR A 378 12.38 4.98 17.51
CA THR A 378 11.10 4.63 16.89
C THR A 378 10.36 3.61 17.73
N GLN A 379 11.04 2.56 18.19
CA GLN A 379 10.41 1.54 19.03
C GLN A 379 9.98 2.11 20.37
N GLN A 380 10.73 3.05 20.94
CA GLN A 380 10.32 3.70 22.18
C GLN A 380 8.99 4.43 22.00
N VAL A 381 8.85 5.15 20.88
CA VAL A 381 7.61 5.88 20.63
C VAL A 381 6.44 4.90 20.45
N LEU A 382 6.65 3.82 19.70
CA LEU A 382 5.61 2.82 19.52
C LEU A 382 5.17 2.24 20.86
N THR A 383 6.12 1.93 21.74
CA THR A 383 5.82 1.32 23.03
C THR A 383 5.07 2.31 23.93
N ARG A 384 5.55 3.56 24.00
CA ARG A 384 4.87 4.56 24.83
C ARG A 384 3.44 4.79 24.37
N ALA A 385 3.24 4.88 23.06
CA ALA A 385 1.89 5.09 22.53
C ALA A 385 0.98 3.92 22.88
N ARG A 386 1.49 2.69 22.69
CA ARG A 386 0.70 1.50 22.97
C ARG A 386 0.30 1.42 24.45
N GLU A 387 1.21 1.81 25.33
CA GLU A 387 0.92 1.80 26.78
C GLU A 387 -0.24 2.72 27.12
N GLU A 388 -0.45 3.77 26.33
CA GLU A 388 -1.56 4.68 26.53
C GLU A 388 -2.76 4.36 25.64
N GLY A 389 -2.74 3.24 24.93
CA GLY A 389 -3.87 2.79 24.15
C GLY A 389 -3.91 3.26 22.71
N LEU A 390 -2.76 3.57 22.12
CA LEU A 390 -2.69 3.95 20.71
C LEU A 390 -1.77 2.98 19.97
N LEU A 391 -2.32 2.32 18.97
CA LEU A 391 -1.56 1.36 18.14
C LEU A 391 -1.01 2.08 16.92
N LEU A 392 0.32 2.12 16.81
CA LEU A 392 1.03 2.70 15.68
C LEU A 392 1.86 1.62 15.01
N LEU A 393 2.26 1.85 13.74
CA LEU A 393 3.13 0.94 13.01
C LEU A 393 4.38 1.65 12.55
N SER A 394 5.50 0.91 12.54
CA SER A 394 6.72 1.39 11.94
C SER A 394 6.86 0.88 10.51
N CYS A 395 7.79 1.46 9.78
CA CYS A 395 8.19 1.04 8.45
C CYS A 395 9.53 1.68 8.12
N GLY A 396 9.91 1.63 6.82
CA GLY A 396 11.15 2.21 6.38
C GLY A 396 12.26 1.17 6.29
N VAL A 397 13.21 1.43 5.40
CA VAL A 397 14.31 0.50 5.16
C VAL A 397 15.12 0.27 6.43
N TYR A 398 15.24 1.29 7.27
CA TYR A 398 16.00 1.20 8.52
C TYR A 398 15.12 1.02 9.75
N GLY A 399 13.81 0.85 9.57
CA GLY A 399 12.90 0.68 10.70
C GLY A 399 12.76 1.91 11.57
N ASN A 400 12.99 3.08 11.00
CA ASN A 400 13.03 4.34 11.76
C ASN A 400 11.91 5.30 11.37
N VAL A 401 10.84 4.78 10.79
CA VAL A 401 9.70 5.60 10.35
C VAL A 401 8.44 5.10 11.04
N ILE A 402 7.62 6.01 11.54
CA ILE A 402 6.27 5.67 11.98
C ILE A 402 5.30 6.16 10.92
N ARG A 403 4.41 5.25 10.49
CA ARG A 403 3.36 5.55 9.53
C ARG A 403 2.02 5.56 10.25
N PHE A 404 1.14 6.46 9.82
CA PHE A 404 -0.14 6.69 10.46
C PHE A 404 -1.25 6.22 9.52
N LEU A 405 -2.00 5.20 9.95
CA LEU A 405 -2.95 4.53 9.07
C LEU A 405 -4.34 4.44 9.70
N TYR A 406 -4.76 5.51 10.35
CA TYR A 406 -6.07 5.54 10.99
C TYR A 406 -7.20 5.42 9.97
N PRO A 407 -8.34 4.89 10.40
CA PRO A 407 -9.54 4.95 9.55
C PRO A 407 -9.91 6.40 9.26
N LEU A 408 -10.29 6.67 8.03
CA LEU A 408 -10.67 8.04 7.66
C LEU A 408 -12.00 8.43 8.27
N THR A 409 -12.74 7.47 8.78
CA THR A 409 -14.03 7.68 9.46
C THR A 409 -13.87 7.93 10.96
N ILE A 410 -12.64 8.05 11.44
CA ILE A 410 -12.40 8.22 12.88
C ILE A 410 -13.11 9.48 13.39
N PRO A 411 -13.79 9.40 14.54
CA PRO A 411 -14.40 10.61 15.11
C PRO A 411 -13.36 11.66 15.53
N ASP A 412 -13.72 12.93 15.42
CA ASP A 412 -12.80 14.02 15.76
C ASP A 412 -12.25 13.92 17.17
N ALA A 413 -13.11 13.60 18.15
CA ALA A 413 -12.66 13.54 19.54
C ALA A 413 -11.64 12.42 19.74
N GLN A 414 -11.84 11.28 19.09
CA GLN A 414 -10.91 10.17 19.20
C GLN A 414 -9.59 10.48 18.50
N PHE A 415 -9.67 11.16 17.34
CA PHE A 415 -8.47 11.58 16.63
C PHE A 415 -7.64 12.54 17.50
N SER A 416 -8.32 13.51 18.12
CA SER A 416 -7.64 14.46 19.00
C SER A 416 -6.98 13.75 20.18
N LYS A 417 -7.67 12.79 20.78
CA LYS A 417 -7.09 12.01 21.87
C LYS A 417 -5.85 11.26 21.41
N ALA A 418 -5.92 10.65 20.21
CA ALA A 418 -4.77 9.93 19.66
C ALA A 418 -3.58 10.87 19.48
N LEU A 419 -3.81 12.08 18.98
CA LEU A 419 -2.72 13.03 18.78
C LEU A 419 -2.13 13.51 20.10
N GLU A 420 -2.93 13.61 21.16
CA GLU A 420 -2.39 13.91 22.48
C GLU A 420 -1.48 12.80 22.98
N ILE A 421 -1.90 11.54 22.80
CA ILE A 421 -1.07 10.40 23.16
C ILE A 421 0.23 10.43 22.37
N LEU A 422 0.13 10.67 21.07
CA LEU A 422 1.30 10.76 20.20
C LEU A 422 2.27 11.84 20.69
N SER A 423 1.75 13.01 21.01
CA SER A 423 2.61 14.12 21.47
C SER A 423 3.37 13.72 22.75
N ARG A 424 2.70 13.06 23.69
CA ARG A 424 3.39 12.58 24.88
C ARG A 424 4.42 11.51 24.56
N ALA A 425 4.11 10.62 23.64
CA ALA A 425 5.06 9.58 23.24
C ALA A 425 6.31 10.18 22.61
N LEU A 426 6.16 11.34 21.94
CA LEU A 426 7.29 12.02 21.32
C LEU A 426 8.09 12.86 22.32
N GLY A 427 7.63 13.03 23.55
CA GLY A 427 8.39 13.67 24.59
C GLY A 427 7.84 14.96 25.15
N ARG A 428 6.61 15.32 24.80
CA ARG A 428 6.01 16.54 25.36
C ARG A 428 5.76 16.42 26.85
#